data_99c493b96cb0811b9313e13fdd7a93f2
#
_entry.id   99c493b96cb0811b9313e13fdd7a93f2
#
_cell.length_a   1.000
_cell.length_b   1.000
_cell.length_c   1.000
_cell.angle_alpha   90.00
_cell.angle_beta   90.00
_cell.angle_gamma   90.00
#
_symmetry.space_group_name_H-M   'P 1'
#
loop_
_entity.id
_entity.type
_entity.pdbx_description
1 polymer ?
#
loop_
_entity_poly.entity_id
_entity_poly.type
_entity_poly.pdbx_seq_one_letter_code
_entity_poly.pdbx_strand_id
1 'polypeptide(L)'
;KVKNYSENCRDVKIRKYDMVKELFEMQVCRLNDKLNYAVRDGDDLNLYQKSGILERFSHLKYEEAVEVGDDEEKTKTVVKTFIFRWMNDPEKLVYRKMDFYPENCPVDVYNTWRPFAASTITENGGSPEMFFELLNELTKGDPKDYAKKYLAFLVQKPNKKPTTCLVFRGNEGTGKGRIFYALKKVMGRHLVTETNNPQEDVFGTNADAFNQTKLVIMNESNATTNFKNGDRLKSLVSDEEGLKVNAKYIKPYEIRNLAGTIIAGNGKTLVNKSVSDRRFAIYETGEKFMQNEEYFGRFTDYIDQPKNQRAVYDALMAIDLEGFNHVKDMPKDTEANREAR
;
A
#
# COMPACT_ATOMS: atom_id res chain seq x y z
N LYS A 1 -4.23 10.17 -18.13
CA LYS A 1 -5.00 11.11 -17.26
C LYS A 1 -6.45 10.62 -17.28
N VAL A 2 -6.82 9.75 -16.35
CA VAL A 2 -8.23 9.41 -16.10
C VAL A 2 -8.78 10.56 -15.25
N LYS A 3 -9.56 11.45 -15.84
CA LYS A 3 -10.32 12.45 -15.10
C LYS A 3 -11.32 11.70 -14.23
N ASN A 4 -11.46 12.12 -12.99
CA ASN A 4 -12.43 11.56 -12.04
C ASN A 4 -13.80 11.42 -12.69
N TYR A 5 -14.40 10.24 -12.59
CA TYR A 5 -15.72 9.93 -13.17
C TYR A 5 -16.81 10.91 -12.68
N SER A 6 -16.68 11.41 -11.44
CA SER A 6 -17.59 12.41 -10.84
C SER A 6 -17.54 13.78 -11.54
N GLU A 7 -16.39 14.20 -12.08
CA GLU A 7 -16.27 15.48 -12.82
C GLU A 7 -16.77 15.33 -14.27
N ASN A 8 -16.59 14.15 -14.87
CA ASN A 8 -17.04 13.91 -16.24
C ASN A 8 -18.56 13.73 -16.37
N CYS A 9 -19.29 13.44 -15.29
CA CYS A 9 -20.75 13.20 -15.34
C CYS A 9 -21.60 14.47 -15.45
N ARG A 10 -21.04 15.67 -15.21
CA ARG A 10 -21.82 16.93 -15.28
C ARG A 10 -22.03 17.45 -16.70
N ASP A 11 -21.17 17.06 -17.66
CA ASP A 11 -21.21 17.54 -19.05
C ASP A 11 -21.37 16.44 -20.12
N VAL A 12 -21.64 15.19 -19.71
CA VAL A 12 -21.70 14.06 -20.64
C VAL A 12 -23.13 13.90 -21.15
N LYS A 13 -23.30 13.94 -22.49
CA LYS A 13 -24.51 13.45 -23.16
C LYS A 13 -24.83 12.05 -22.62
N ILE A 14 -26.06 11.86 -22.13
CA ILE A 14 -26.53 10.59 -21.62
C ILE A 14 -26.24 9.50 -22.66
N ARG A 15 -25.66 8.39 -22.22
CA ARG A 15 -25.15 7.33 -23.09
C ARG A 15 -25.99 6.07 -22.98
N LYS A 16 -25.88 5.17 -23.98
CA LYS A 16 -26.45 3.82 -23.93
C LYS A 16 -25.90 3.03 -22.72
N TYR A 17 -26.68 2.11 -22.20
CA TYR A 17 -26.34 1.30 -21.02
C TYR A 17 -24.94 0.68 -21.10
N ASP A 18 -24.61 0.03 -22.21
CA ASP A 18 -23.31 -0.68 -22.35
C ASP A 18 -22.12 0.25 -22.27
N MET A 19 -22.23 1.46 -22.80
CA MET A 19 -21.16 2.48 -22.69
C MET A 19 -20.98 2.97 -21.24
N VAL A 20 -22.07 3.10 -20.49
CA VAL A 20 -22.02 3.48 -19.06
C VAL A 20 -21.45 2.33 -18.27
N LYS A 21 -21.85 1.08 -18.57
CA LYS A 21 -21.36 -0.15 -17.93
C LYS A 21 -19.86 -0.31 -18.11
N GLU A 22 -19.33 -0.17 -19.31
CA GLU A 22 -17.90 -0.28 -19.60
C GLU A 22 -17.08 0.71 -18.75
N LEU A 23 -17.47 1.99 -18.73
CA LEU A 23 -16.79 3.00 -17.92
C LEU A 23 -16.93 2.76 -16.42
N PHE A 24 -18.07 2.29 -15.96
CA PHE A 24 -18.36 2.00 -14.59
C PHE A 24 -17.53 0.80 -14.08
N GLU A 25 -17.45 -0.28 -14.86
CA GLU A 25 -16.74 -1.49 -14.50
C GLU A 25 -15.20 -1.35 -14.55
N MET A 26 -14.66 -0.25 -15.10
CA MET A 26 -13.26 0.11 -14.93
C MET A 26 -12.91 0.42 -13.46
N GLN A 27 -13.90 0.82 -12.67
CA GLN A 27 -13.70 1.23 -11.27
C GLN A 27 -14.47 0.37 -10.27
N VAL A 28 -15.53 -0.27 -10.70
CA VAL A 28 -16.47 -0.97 -9.82
C VAL A 28 -16.64 -2.41 -10.24
N CYS A 29 -16.53 -3.32 -9.27
CA CYS A 29 -16.84 -4.72 -9.48
C CYS A 29 -17.58 -5.31 -8.28
N ARG A 30 -18.24 -6.46 -8.50
CA ARG A 30 -18.79 -7.27 -7.43
C ARG A 30 -17.79 -8.32 -6.95
N LEU A 31 -17.73 -8.53 -5.64
CA LEU A 31 -16.96 -9.59 -4.99
C LEU A 31 -17.92 -10.63 -4.41
N ASN A 32 -17.85 -11.88 -4.90
CA ASN A 32 -18.80 -12.93 -4.52
C ASN A 32 -18.57 -13.49 -3.12
N ASP A 33 -17.32 -13.63 -2.70
CA ASP A 33 -16.96 -14.25 -1.41
C ASP A 33 -17.58 -13.56 -0.19
N LYS A 34 -17.90 -12.26 -0.31
CA LYS A 34 -18.40 -11.42 0.78
C LYS A 34 -19.68 -10.67 0.45
N LEU A 35 -20.19 -10.84 -0.77
CA LEU A 35 -21.33 -10.10 -1.31
C LEU A 35 -21.15 -8.57 -1.25
N ASN A 36 -19.91 -8.12 -1.38
CA ASN A 36 -19.51 -6.72 -1.36
C ASN A 36 -19.21 -6.22 -2.78
N TYR A 37 -18.96 -4.93 -2.87
CA TYR A 37 -18.57 -4.23 -4.09
C TYR A 37 -17.25 -3.50 -3.83
N ALA A 38 -16.28 -3.69 -4.69
CA ALA A 38 -15.03 -2.93 -4.69
C ALA A 38 -15.18 -1.72 -5.60
N VAL A 39 -14.78 -0.55 -5.09
CA VAL A 39 -14.74 0.71 -5.83
C VAL A 39 -13.34 1.27 -5.74
N ARG A 40 -12.69 1.42 -6.87
CA ARG A 40 -11.39 2.06 -6.97
C ARG A 40 -11.57 3.51 -7.39
N ASP A 41 -11.09 4.42 -6.55
CA ASP A 41 -11.10 5.87 -6.80
C ASP A 41 -9.65 6.37 -6.72
N GLY A 42 -9.01 6.49 -7.89
CA GLY A 42 -7.58 6.77 -7.97
C GLY A 42 -6.73 5.70 -7.28
N ASP A 43 -6.04 6.09 -6.21
CA ASP A 43 -5.22 5.18 -5.41
C ASP A 43 -6.00 4.45 -4.33
N ASP A 44 -7.18 4.94 -3.97
CA ASP A 44 -8.00 4.38 -2.92
C ASP A 44 -8.82 3.19 -3.40
N LEU A 45 -8.91 2.16 -2.56
CA LEU A 45 -9.77 1.00 -2.73
C LEU A 45 -10.77 0.94 -1.59
N ASN A 46 -12.02 1.17 -1.91
CA ASN A 46 -13.12 1.19 -0.95
C ASN A 46 -14.04 -0.01 -1.15
N LEU A 47 -14.50 -0.61 -0.06
CA LEU A 47 -15.47 -1.70 -0.08
C LEU A 47 -16.83 -1.21 0.39
N TYR A 48 -17.87 -1.54 -0.36
CA TYR A 48 -19.24 -1.15 -0.08
C TYR A 48 -20.15 -2.37 0.02
N GLN A 49 -21.12 -2.30 0.93
CA GLN A 49 -22.28 -3.16 0.90
C GLN A 49 -23.28 -2.67 -0.17
N LYS A 50 -24.30 -3.50 -0.47
CA LYS A 50 -25.30 -3.19 -1.50
C LYS A 50 -25.98 -1.82 -1.32
N SER A 51 -26.34 -1.45 -0.11
CA SER A 51 -26.96 -0.14 0.17
C SER A 51 -26.03 1.03 -0.16
N GLY A 52 -24.76 0.93 0.25
CA GLY A 52 -23.78 1.99 0.00
C GLY A 52 -23.45 2.19 -1.49
N ILE A 53 -23.38 1.10 -2.27
CA ILE A 53 -23.15 1.22 -3.72
C ILE A 53 -24.35 1.80 -4.45
N LEU A 54 -25.58 1.43 -4.03
CA LEU A 54 -26.81 1.98 -4.58
C LEU A 54 -26.91 3.49 -4.33
N GLU A 55 -26.63 3.94 -3.11
CA GLU A 55 -26.65 5.35 -2.74
C GLU A 55 -25.60 6.14 -3.51
N ARG A 56 -24.33 5.68 -3.50
CA ARG A 56 -23.20 6.36 -4.15
C ARG A 56 -23.45 6.61 -5.63
N PHE A 57 -24.04 5.67 -6.35
CA PHE A 57 -24.20 5.73 -7.80
C PHE A 57 -25.67 5.92 -8.27
N SER A 58 -26.56 6.33 -7.37
CA SER A 58 -27.97 6.64 -7.70
C SER A 58 -28.16 7.73 -8.73
N HIS A 59 -27.18 8.64 -8.86
CA HIS A 59 -27.17 9.74 -9.80
C HIS A 59 -26.85 9.32 -11.25
N LEU A 60 -26.24 8.15 -11.45
CA LEU A 60 -25.88 7.69 -12.80
C LEU A 60 -27.10 7.30 -13.60
N LYS A 61 -27.18 7.81 -14.83
CA LYS A 61 -28.29 7.61 -15.74
C LYS A 61 -27.78 7.04 -17.08
N TYR A 62 -28.70 6.36 -17.77
CA TYR A 62 -28.49 5.92 -19.15
C TYR A 62 -29.77 6.11 -19.97
N GLU A 63 -29.64 6.11 -21.28
CA GLU A 63 -30.74 6.18 -22.24
C GLU A 63 -31.07 4.80 -22.78
N GLU A 64 -32.37 4.51 -22.86
CA GLU A 64 -32.89 3.29 -23.44
C GLU A 64 -34.04 3.66 -24.40
N ALA A 65 -33.98 3.07 -25.59
CA ALA A 65 -35.12 3.17 -26.52
C ALA A 65 -36.21 2.16 -26.06
N VAL A 66 -37.43 2.65 -25.85
CA VAL A 66 -38.55 1.84 -25.45
C VAL A 66 -39.64 1.97 -26.51
N GLU A 67 -40.20 0.85 -26.95
CA GLU A 67 -41.32 0.83 -27.89
C GLU A 67 -42.57 1.45 -27.24
N VAL A 68 -43.32 2.24 -28.05
CA VAL A 68 -44.49 2.95 -27.56
C VAL A 68 -45.71 2.47 -28.31
N GLY A 69 -46.54 1.66 -27.64
CA GLY A 69 -47.82 1.12 -28.15
C GLY A 69 -47.60 -0.09 -29.06
N ASP A 70 -48.73 -0.54 -29.72
CA ASP A 70 -48.75 -1.70 -30.62
C ASP A 70 -48.06 -1.42 -31.99
N ASP A 71 -47.46 -0.26 -32.16
CA ASP A 71 -46.75 0.16 -33.38
C ASP A 71 -45.23 -0.04 -33.16
N GLU A 72 -44.68 -1.11 -33.72
CA GLU A 72 -43.23 -1.48 -33.60
C GLU A 72 -42.26 -0.40 -34.20
N GLU A 73 -42.80 0.60 -34.91
CA GLU A 73 -41.97 1.68 -35.53
C GLU A 73 -41.78 2.91 -34.61
N LYS A 74 -42.50 3.02 -33.48
CA LYS A 74 -42.41 4.20 -32.60
C LYS A 74 -41.60 3.91 -31.36
N THR A 75 -40.36 4.33 -31.36
CA THR A 75 -39.48 4.26 -30.16
C THR A 75 -39.37 5.62 -29.48
N LYS A 76 -39.49 5.60 -28.15
CA LYS A 76 -39.21 6.76 -27.27
C LYS A 76 -37.97 6.52 -26.43
N THR A 77 -37.08 7.50 -26.40
CA THR A 77 -35.93 7.47 -25.52
C THR A 77 -36.34 7.80 -24.09
N VAL A 78 -36.05 6.90 -23.17
CA VAL A 78 -36.32 7.06 -21.73
C VAL A 78 -35.02 7.04 -20.95
N VAL A 79 -34.91 7.96 -20.00
CA VAL A 79 -33.76 8.05 -19.09
C VAL A 79 -34.03 7.20 -17.86
N LYS A 80 -33.17 6.22 -17.59
CA LYS A 80 -33.28 5.31 -16.45
C LYS A 80 -32.06 5.41 -15.54
N THR A 81 -32.24 5.01 -14.27
CA THR A 81 -31.12 4.93 -13.30
C THR A 81 -30.27 3.70 -13.57
N PHE A 82 -28.98 3.92 -13.80
CA PHE A 82 -28.04 2.90 -14.23
C PHE A 82 -27.83 1.80 -13.18
N ILE A 83 -27.60 2.18 -11.93
CA ILE A 83 -27.14 1.24 -10.90
C ILE A 83 -28.15 0.11 -10.63
N PHE A 84 -29.47 0.37 -10.75
CA PHE A 84 -30.48 -0.66 -10.54
C PHE A 84 -30.47 -1.72 -11.65
N ARG A 85 -30.25 -1.33 -12.91
CA ARG A 85 -30.08 -2.28 -14.01
C ARG A 85 -28.81 -3.08 -13.86
N TRP A 86 -27.68 -2.40 -13.60
CA TRP A 86 -26.38 -3.06 -13.40
C TRP A 86 -26.41 -4.08 -12.24
N MET A 87 -27.09 -3.79 -11.15
CA MET A 87 -27.21 -4.74 -10.04
C MET A 87 -27.85 -6.07 -10.45
N ASN A 88 -28.78 -6.04 -11.39
CA ASN A 88 -29.51 -7.21 -11.88
C ASN A 88 -28.94 -7.77 -13.20
N ASP A 89 -27.92 -7.13 -13.77
CA ASP A 89 -27.27 -7.58 -14.97
C ASP A 89 -26.52 -8.90 -14.72
N PRO A 90 -26.86 -10.01 -15.41
CA PRO A 90 -26.15 -11.28 -15.26
C PRO A 90 -24.70 -11.21 -15.74
N GLU A 91 -24.40 -10.30 -16.66
CA GLU A 91 -23.07 -10.10 -17.26
C GLU A 91 -22.26 -8.99 -16.59
N LYS A 92 -22.67 -8.51 -15.39
CA LYS A 92 -21.87 -7.54 -14.64
C LYS A 92 -20.52 -8.12 -14.22
N LEU A 93 -19.51 -7.25 -14.10
CA LEU A 93 -18.19 -7.65 -13.69
C LEU A 93 -18.20 -8.21 -12.25
N VAL A 94 -17.83 -9.48 -12.13
CA VAL A 94 -17.81 -10.22 -10.87
C VAL A 94 -16.48 -10.95 -10.71
N TYR A 95 -15.86 -10.78 -9.55
CA TYR A 95 -14.72 -11.59 -9.13
C TYR A 95 -15.12 -12.51 -7.98
N ARG A 96 -14.49 -13.68 -7.92
CA ARG A 96 -14.72 -14.65 -6.83
C ARG A 96 -14.33 -14.05 -5.48
N LYS A 97 -13.13 -13.44 -5.41
CA LYS A 97 -12.59 -12.75 -4.23
C LYS A 97 -11.68 -11.59 -4.65
N MET A 98 -11.24 -10.78 -3.69
CA MET A 98 -10.09 -9.89 -3.87
C MET A 98 -8.88 -10.43 -3.13
N ASP A 99 -7.68 -10.14 -3.66
CA ASP A 99 -6.42 -10.50 -3.02
C ASP A 99 -5.26 -9.70 -3.62
N PHE A 100 -4.07 -9.79 -3.01
CA PHE A 100 -2.89 -9.02 -3.36
C PHE A 100 -1.88 -9.89 -4.14
N TYR A 101 -1.85 -9.74 -5.45
CA TYR A 101 -1.02 -10.53 -6.36
C TYR A 101 -0.08 -9.64 -7.18
N PRO A 102 1.19 -9.44 -6.77
CA PRO A 102 2.19 -8.76 -7.60
C PRO A 102 2.48 -9.47 -8.92
N GLU A 103 2.32 -10.78 -8.95
CA GLU A 103 2.56 -11.65 -10.11
C GLU A 103 1.50 -12.76 -10.18
N ASN A 104 1.20 -13.20 -11.39
CA ASN A 104 0.37 -14.37 -11.66
C ASN A 104 -1.00 -14.35 -10.95
N CYS A 105 -1.71 -13.22 -11.02
CA CYS A 105 -3.06 -13.12 -10.47
C CYS A 105 -4.04 -14.01 -11.24
N PRO A 106 -4.80 -14.89 -10.56
CA PRO A 106 -5.88 -15.62 -11.22
C PRO A 106 -6.92 -14.69 -11.83
N VAL A 107 -7.48 -15.07 -12.97
CA VAL A 107 -8.44 -14.23 -13.74
C VAL A 107 -9.74 -13.95 -12.98
N ASP A 108 -10.12 -14.83 -12.06
CA ASP A 108 -11.32 -14.73 -11.22
C ASP A 108 -11.10 -13.97 -9.90
N VAL A 109 -9.91 -13.38 -9.71
CA VAL A 109 -9.54 -12.62 -8.50
C VAL A 109 -9.36 -11.15 -8.84
N TYR A 110 -10.00 -10.29 -8.07
CA TYR A 110 -9.76 -8.85 -8.14
C TYR A 110 -8.39 -8.55 -7.52
N ASN A 111 -7.45 -8.17 -8.37
CA ASN A 111 -6.09 -7.87 -7.92
C ASN A 111 -6.02 -6.47 -7.29
N THR A 112 -5.64 -6.42 -6.01
CA THR A 112 -5.42 -5.15 -5.31
C THR A 112 -4.03 -4.58 -5.56
N TRP A 113 -3.07 -5.38 -6.07
CA TRP A 113 -1.74 -4.92 -6.44
C TRP A 113 -1.76 -3.89 -7.56
N ARG A 114 -0.90 -2.89 -7.43
CA ARG A 114 -0.58 -1.93 -8.48
C ARG A 114 0.93 -1.75 -8.55
N PRO A 115 1.50 -1.41 -9.72
CA PRO A 115 2.93 -1.18 -9.88
C PRO A 115 3.47 -0.12 -8.92
N PHE A 116 4.74 -0.22 -8.59
CA PHE A 116 5.44 0.82 -7.85
C PHE A 116 5.36 2.15 -8.61
N ALA A 117 5.08 3.26 -7.91
CA ALA A 117 4.89 4.55 -8.56
C ALA A 117 6.11 4.96 -9.41
N ALA A 118 7.31 4.79 -8.87
CA ALA A 118 8.53 5.13 -9.59
C ALA A 118 8.79 4.23 -10.81
N SER A 119 8.25 3.00 -10.85
CA SER A 119 8.41 2.12 -12.01
C SER A 119 7.74 2.64 -13.28
N THR A 120 6.73 3.48 -13.14
CA THR A 120 5.95 4.07 -14.25
C THR A 120 6.50 5.41 -14.73
N ILE A 121 7.51 5.97 -14.05
CA ILE A 121 8.14 7.23 -14.41
C ILE A 121 9.09 6.98 -15.59
N THR A 122 8.96 7.80 -16.63
CA THR A 122 9.79 7.73 -17.84
C THR A 122 10.95 8.74 -17.85
N GLU A 123 10.95 9.69 -16.90
CA GLU A 123 12.02 10.68 -16.77
C GLU A 123 13.32 10.04 -16.29
N ASN A 124 14.43 10.34 -16.98
CA ASN A 124 15.77 9.84 -16.69
C ASN A 124 16.71 10.96 -16.20
N GLY A 125 17.94 10.60 -15.80
CA GLY A 125 18.98 11.54 -15.40
C GLY A 125 18.85 12.06 -13.97
N GLY A 126 18.13 11.33 -13.13
CA GLY A 126 18.14 11.53 -11.68
C GLY A 126 19.35 10.87 -11.00
N SER A 127 19.56 11.15 -9.71
CA SER A 127 20.58 10.51 -8.87
C SER A 127 19.92 9.85 -7.65
N PRO A 128 20.35 8.64 -7.24
CA PRO A 128 19.88 7.99 -6.02
C PRO A 128 20.70 8.38 -4.77
N GLU A 129 21.76 9.16 -4.93
CA GLU A 129 22.81 9.37 -3.92
C GLU A 129 22.28 9.95 -2.61
N MET A 130 21.48 10.99 -2.68
CA MET A 130 20.97 11.66 -1.49
C MET A 130 20.04 10.77 -0.66
N PHE A 131 19.26 9.90 -1.33
CA PHE A 131 18.47 8.88 -0.66
C PHE A 131 19.35 7.89 0.11
N PHE A 132 20.39 7.35 -0.53
CA PHE A 132 21.28 6.40 0.13
C PHE A 132 22.18 7.07 1.17
N GLU A 133 22.56 8.34 1.01
CA GLU A 133 23.27 9.09 2.04
C GLU A 133 22.44 9.16 3.34
N LEU A 134 21.17 9.54 3.24
CA LEU A 134 20.29 9.57 4.39
C LEU A 134 20.04 8.17 4.97
N LEU A 135 19.80 7.17 4.13
CA LEU A 135 19.60 5.79 4.58
C LEU A 135 20.84 5.26 5.33
N ASN A 136 22.04 5.53 4.82
CA ASN A 136 23.30 5.13 5.47
C ASN A 136 23.48 5.79 6.83
N GLU A 137 23.06 7.05 6.96
CA GLU A 137 23.11 7.74 8.26
C GLU A 137 22.11 7.14 9.26
N LEU A 138 20.91 6.80 8.80
CA LEU A 138 19.90 6.14 9.65
C LEU A 138 20.26 4.70 10.03
N THR A 139 21.15 4.07 9.28
CA THR A 139 21.61 2.70 9.48
C THR A 139 23.09 2.63 9.78
N LYS A 140 23.62 3.61 10.49
CA LYS A 140 25.04 3.73 10.81
C LYS A 140 25.59 2.42 11.37
N GLY A 141 26.69 1.95 10.75
CA GLY A 141 27.29 0.68 11.12
C GLY A 141 26.54 -0.56 10.63
N ASP A 142 25.66 -0.40 9.63
CA ASP A 142 24.93 -1.52 9.01
C ASP A 142 25.90 -2.50 8.32
N PRO A 143 26.05 -3.72 8.85
CA PRO A 143 26.94 -4.70 8.23
C PRO A 143 26.34 -5.21 6.93
N LYS A 144 27.15 -5.30 5.89
CA LYS A 144 26.77 -5.89 4.59
C LYS A 144 25.63 -5.17 3.87
N ASP A 145 25.38 -3.90 4.15
CA ASP A 145 24.30 -3.09 3.56
C ASP A 145 22.91 -3.76 3.70
N TYR A 146 22.65 -4.36 4.84
CA TYR A 146 21.44 -5.15 5.07
C TYR A 146 20.16 -4.34 4.82
N ALA A 147 20.08 -3.11 5.35
CA ALA A 147 18.90 -2.27 5.16
C ALA A 147 18.67 -1.92 3.68
N LYS A 148 19.72 -1.65 2.91
CA LYS A 148 19.63 -1.43 1.45
C LYS A 148 19.12 -2.69 0.75
N LYS A 149 19.69 -3.86 1.08
CA LYS A 149 19.26 -5.16 0.52
C LYS A 149 17.83 -5.51 0.92
N TYR A 150 17.42 -5.17 2.14
CA TYR A 150 16.03 -5.34 2.59
C TYR A 150 15.06 -4.51 1.73
N LEU A 151 15.36 -3.22 1.49
CA LEU A 151 14.54 -2.37 0.63
C LEU A 151 14.55 -2.86 -0.82
N ALA A 152 15.71 -3.27 -1.33
CA ALA A 152 15.84 -3.89 -2.65
C ALA A 152 14.99 -5.16 -2.76
N PHE A 153 14.99 -6.02 -1.73
CA PHE A 153 14.16 -7.23 -1.70
C PHE A 153 12.66 -6.91 -1.79
N LEU A 154 12.19 -5.84 -1.12
CA LEU A 154 10.79 -5.42 -1.21
C LEU A 154 10.38 -5.06 -2.64
N VAL A 155 11.30 -4.47 -3.41
CA VAL A 155 11.05 -3.97 -4.76
C VAL A 155 11.26 -5.07 -5.82
N GLN A 156 12.36 -5.85 -5.71
CA GLN A 156 12.73 -6.88 -6.68
C GLN A 156 11.91 -8.18 -6.52
N LYS A 157 11.42 -8.46 -5.31
CA LYS A 157 10.66 -9.67 -4.98
C LYS A 157 9.30 -9.31 -4.37
N PRO A 158 8.45 -8.57 -5.11
CA PRO A 158 7.20 -8.04 -4.55
C PRO A 158 6.22 -9.14 -4.13
N ASN A 159 6.31 -10.33 -4.72
CA ASN A 159 5.54 -11.54 -4.40
C ASN A 159 6.07 -12.32 -3.18
N LYS A 160 7.16 -11.85 -2.55
CA LYS A 160 7.72 -12.47 -1.33
C LYS A 160 7.64 -11.51 -0.14
N LYS A 161 7.40 -12.10 1.03
CA LYS A 161 7.43 -11.39 2.30
C LYS A 161 8.82 -11.47 2.91
N PRO A 162 9.43 -10.33 3.34
CA PRO A 162 10.54 -10.40 4.27
C PRO A 162 9.99 -10.70 5.67
N THR A 163 10.50 -11.77 6.30
CA THR A 163 10.07 -12.18 7.65
C THR A 163 10.89 -11.52 8.75
N THR A 164 11.44 -10.35 8.44
CA THR A 164 12.21 -9.48 9.33
C THR A 164 11.68 -8.05 9.24
N CYS A 165 12.08 -7.22 10.21
CA CYS A 165 11.64 -5.84 10.36
C CYS A 165 12.85 -4.95 10.58
N LEU A 166 12.91 -3.78 9.91
CA LEU A 166 13.88 -2.74 10.23
C LEU A 166 13.35 -1.90 11.41
N VAL A 167 14.20 -1.61 12.37
CA VAL A 167 13.86 -0.79 13.54
C VAL A 167 14.84 0.39 13.61
N PHE A 168 14.33 1.60 13.42
CA PHE A 168 15.10 2.84 13.51
C PHE A 168 14.84 3.49 14.87
N ARG A 169 15.84 3.43 15.74
CA ARG A 169 15.85 4.00 17.08
C ARG A 169 16.73 5.26 17.10
N GLY A 170 16.28 6.33 17.70
CA GLY A 170 17.10 7.55 17.86
C GLY A 170 16.29 8.81 18.00
N ASN A 171 16.96 9.91 18.27
CA ASN A 171 16.38 11.20 18.58
C ASN A 171 15.48 11.76 17.46
N GLU A 172 14.61 12.70 17.83
CA GLU A 172 13.83 13.46 16.87
C GLU A 172 14.74 14.29 15.95
N GLY A 173 14.27 14.54 14.72
CA GLY A 173 15.01 15.34 13.77
C GLY A 173 16.18 14.64 13.08
N THR A 174 16.38 13.31 13.25
CA THR A 174 17.45 12.56 12.57
C THR A 174 17.10 12.17 11.12
N GLY A 175 15.89 12.45 10.63
CA GLY A 175 15.48 12.21 9.23
C GLY A 175 14.65 10.95 8.99
N LYS A 176 14.24 10.20 10.03
CA LYS A 176 13.37 9.01 9.91
C LYS A 176 12.13 9.27 9.06
N GLY A 177 11.39 10.34 9.35
CA GLY A 177 10.20 10.72 8.58
C GLY A 177 10.51 11.09 7.12
N ARG A 178 11.70 11.61 6.82
CA ARG A 178 12.10 11.96 5.44
C ARG A 178 12.36 10.74 4.58
N ILE A 179 12.99 9.70 5.14
CA ILE A 179 13.17 8.45 4.40
C ILE A 179 11.81 7.75 4.16
N PHE A 180 10.86 7.83 5.11
CA PHE A 180 9.50 7.30 4.93
C PHE A 180 8.74 8.04 3.85
N TYR A 181 8.88 9.37 3.81
CA TYR A 181 8.34 10.18 2.73
C TYR A 181 8.90 9.76 1.36
N ALA A 182 10.22 9.55 1.27
CA ALA A 182 10.85 9.06 0.04
C ALA A 182 10.35 7.68 -0.37
N LEU A 183 10.24 6.74 0.57
CA LEU A 183 9.69 5.40 0.28
C LEU A 183 8.26 5.47 -0.24
N LYS A 184 7.40 6.36 0.29
CA LYS A 184 6.05 6.59 -0.25
C LYS A 184 6.05 7.16 -1.66
N LYS A 185 7.03 8.01 -2.01
CA LYS A 185 7.18 8.54 -3.38
C LYS A 185 7.65 7.45 -4.35
N VAL A 186 8.62 6.64 -3.95
CA VAL A 186 9.21 5.60 -4.80
C VAL A 186 8.26 4.41 -4.97
N MET A 187 7.72 3.89 -3.87
CA MET A 187 6.84 2.72 -3.91
C MET A 187 5.40 3.08 -4.32
N GLY A 188 4.95 4.29 -4.03
CA GLY A 188 3.57 4.75 -4.18
C GLY A 188 2.81 4.69 -2.85
N ARG A 189 2.02 5.74 -2.58
CA ARG A 189 1.23 5.84 -1.33
C ARG A 189 0.26 4.67 -1.15
N HIS A 190 -0.25 4.13 -2.25
CA HIS A 190 -1.16 2.99 -2.25
C HIS A 190 -0.53 1.67 -1.78
N LEU A 191 0.81 1.57 -1.78
CA LEU A 191 1.55 0.39 -1.32
C LEU A 191 2.19 0.57 0.07
N VAL A 192 2.13 1.77 0.64
CA VAL A 192 2.78 2.08 1.92
C VAL A 192 1.76 2.57 2.94
N THR A 193 1.54 1.79 3.96
CA THR A 193 0.74 2.17 5.14
C THR A 193 1.67 2.72 6.21
N GLU A 194 1.55 4.00 6.52
CA GLU A 194 2.25 4.64 7.65
C GLU A 194 1.25 5.00 8.74
N THR A 195 1.58 4.67 9.98
CA THR A 195 0.75 4.95 11.14
C THR A 195 1.56 5.42 12.34
N ASN A 196 1.00 6.35 13.10
CA ASN A 196 1.47 6.76 14.43
C ASN A 196 0.63 6.08 15.54
N ASN A 197 -0.44 5.36 15.19
CA ASN A 197 -1.28 4.61 16.11
C ASN A 197 -1.40 3.13 15.70
N PRO A 198 -0.32 2.33 15.83
CA PRO A 198 -0.35 0.93 15.44
C PRO A 198 -1.42 0.10 16.14
N GLN A 199 -1.84 0.52 17.36
CA GLN A 199 -2.86 -0.18 18.12
C GLN A 199 -4.20 -0.24 17.41
N GLU A 200 -4.60 0.82 16.74
CA GLU A 200 -5.86 0.90 16.01
C GLU A 200 -5.71 0.48 14.55
N ASP A 201 -4.67 1.00 13.88
CA ASP A 201 -4.54 0.89 12.43
C ASP A 201 -3.91 -0.44 11.99
N VAL A 202 -3.09 -1.07 12.84
CA VAL A 202 -2.39 -2.32 12.52
C VAL A 202 -2.99 -3.50 13.28
N PHE A 203 -3.21 -3.34 14.58
CA PHE A 203 -3.67 -4.41 15.46
C PHE A 203 -5.16 -4.34 15.79
N GLY A 204 -5.84 -3.28 15.39
CA GLY A 204 -7.25 -3.01 15.67
C GLY A 204 -8.19 -3.47 14.55
N THR A 205 -9.33 -2.80 14.46
CA THR A 205 -10.42 -3.09 13.52
C THR A 205 -10.32 -2.35 12.19
N ASN A 206 -9.33 -1.46 12.00
CA ASN A 206 -9.16 -0.64 10.81
C ASN A 206 -8.10 -1.23 9.84
N ALA A 207 -7.93 -2.54 9.86
CA ALA A 207 -6.89 -3.23 9.10
C ALA A 207 -7.17 -3.36 7.59
N ASP A 208 -8.18 -2.70 7.05
CA ASP A 208 -8.51 -2.65 5.62
C ASP A 208 -7.42 -1.93 4.78
N ALA A 209 -6.61 -1.08 5.40
CA ALA A 209 -5.41 -0.51 4.77
C ALA A 209 -4.45 -1.58 4.23
N PHE A 210 -4.43 -2.78 4.83
CA PHE A 210 -3.59 -3.89 4.39
C PHE A 210 -4.00 -4.52 3.05
N ASN A 211 -5.17 -4.23 2.53
CA ASN A 211 -5.68 -4.80 1.27
C ASN A 211 -4.75 -4.59 0.07
N GLN A 212 -3.87 -3.61 0.13
CA GLN A 212 -2.91 -3.29 -0.94
C GLN A 212 -1.53 -2.87 -0.40
N THR A 213 -1.20 -3.25 0.84
CA THR A 213 0.04 -2.80 1.49
C THR A 213 1.22 -3.71 1.16
N LYS A 214 2.33 -3.11 0.69
CA LYS A 214 3.64 -3.77 0.51
C LYS A 214 4.64 -3.37 1.59
N LEU A 215 4.43 -2.22 2.25
CA LEU A 215 5.27 -1.75 3.33
C LEU A 215 4.43 -1.12 4.43
N VAL A 216 4.58 -1.62 5.65
CA VAL A 216 4.01 -1.04 6.88
C VAL A 216 5.08 -0.26 7.61
N ILE A 217 4.82 1.00 7.90
CA ILE A 217 5.69 1.88 8.69
C ILE A 217 4.94 2.26 9.97
N MET A 218 5.43 1.77 11.10
CA MET A 218 4.97 2.18 12.43
C MET A 218 5.88 3.29 12.93
N ASN A 219 5.44 4.53 12.72
CA ASN A 219 6.18 5.72 13.12
C ASN A 219 5.78 6.13 14.55
N GLU A 220 6.67 6.83 15.26
CA GLU A 220 6.46 7.26 16.65
C GLU A 220 6.02 6.13 17.61
N SER A 221 6.35 4.91 17.27
CA SER A 221 6.04 3.74 18.09
C SER A 221 6.69 3.85 19.48
N ASN A 222 5.92 3.52 20.49
CA ASN A 222 6.44 3.43 21.87
C ASN A 222 6.54 1.98 22.34
N ALA A 223 7.43 1.74 23.30
CA ALA A 223 7.66 0.41 23.86
C ALA A 223 6.38 -0.21 24.45
N THR A 224 5.54 0.59 25.12
CA THR A 224 4.31 0.11 25.76
C THR A 224 3.33 -0.49 24.76
N THR A 225 3.11 0.18 23.62
CA THR A 225 2.23 -0.32 22.57
C THR A 225 2.79 -1.59 21.93
N ASN A 226 4.08 -1.60 21.62
CA ASN A 226 4.74 -2.75 20.98
C ASN A 226 4.83 -3.95 21.93
N PHE A 227 5.01 -3.73 23.24
CA PHE A 227 5.04 -4.82 24.23
C PHE A 227 3.65 -5.43 24.44
N LYS A 228 2.59 -4.62 24.54
CA LYS A 228 1.21 -5.12 24.67
C LYS A 228 0.79 -5.97 23.46
N ASN A 229 1.31 -5.67 22.28
CA ASN A 229 1.01 -6.38 21.04
C ASN A 229 2.16 -7.27 20.56
N GLY A 230 3.09 -7.66 21.41
CA GLY A 230 4.33 -8.35 21.04
C GLY A 230 4.12 -9.58 20.15
N ASP A 231 3.13 -10.43 20.49
CA ASP A 231 2.86 -11.62 19.69
C ASP A 231 2.16 -11.28 18.36
N ARG A 232 1.27 -10.29 18.34
CA ARG A 232 0.66 -9.79 17.09
C ARG A 232 1.70 -9.13 16.18
N LEU A 233 2.65 -8.39 16.75
CA LEU A 233 3.75 -7.82 16.00
C LEU A 233 4.66 -8.90 15.39
N LYS A 234 4.98 -9.93 16.17
CA LYS A 234 5.75 -11.07 15.68
C LYS A 234 5.02 -11.79 14.56
N SER A 235 3.71 -12.00 14.70
CA SER A 235 2.85 -12.58 13.67
C SER A 235 2.83 -11.69 12.42
N LEU A 236 2.57 -10.39 12.55
CA LEU A 236 2.61 -9.44 11.43
C LEU A 236 3.92 -9.53 10.64
N VAL A 237 5.06 -9.60 11.34
CA VAL A 237 6.39 -9.65 10.71
C VAL A 237 6.65 -11.00 10.06
N SER A 238 6.30 -12.12 10.70
CA SER A 238 6.75 -13.46 10.29
C SER A 238 5.74 -14.31 9.54
N ASP A 239 4.42 -14.04 9.68
CA ASP A 239 3.40 -14.90 9.07
C ASP A 239 3.26 -14.61 7.57
N GLU A 240 3.47 -15.64 6.78
CA GLU A 240 3.37 -15.61 5.31
C GLU A 240 1.99 -16.08 4.82
N GLU A 241 1.23 -16.80 5.65
CA GLU A 241 -0.03 -17.45 5.25
C GLU A 241 -1.15 -16.47 4.96
N GLY A 242 -1.22 -15.36 5.68
CA GLY A 242 -2.23 -14.34 5.44
C GLY A 242 -2.47 -13.43 6.64
N LEU A 243 -3.12 -12.30 6.38
CA LEU A 243 -3.63 -11.38 7.38
C LEU A 243 -5.14 -11.47 7.42
N LYS A 244 -5.69 -11.65 8.60
CA LYS A 244 -7.12 -11.51 8.84
C LYS A 244 -7.48 -10.03 8.97
N VAL A 245 -8.18 -9.52 7.99
CA VAL A 245 -8.63 -8.13 7.94
C VAL A 245 -10.03 -8.04 8.54
N ASN A 246 -10.19 -7.16 9.51
CA ASN A 246 -11.46 -6.84 10.15
C ASN A 246 -11.85 -5.41 9.77
N ALA A 247 -12.40 -5.22 8.57
CA ALA A 247 -12.90 -3.92 8.16
C ALA A 247 -14.25 -3.61 8.81
N LYS A 248 -14.48 -2.34 9.15
CA LYS A 248 -15.72 -1.87 9.78
C LYS A 248 -16.91 -2.16 8.86
N TYR A 249 -17.96 -2.78 9.41
CA TYR A 249 -19.20 -3.14 8.68
C TYR A 249 -19.04 -4.22 7.60
N ILE A 250 -17.90 -4.88 7.51
CA ILE A 250 -17.64 -5.95 6.54
C ILE A 250 -17.27 -7.23 7.29
N LYS A 251 -17.71 -8.39 6.80
CA LYS A 251 -17.31 -9.67 7.40
C LYS A 251 -15.78 -9.82 7.33
N PRO A 252 -15.12 -10.30 8.40
CA PRO A 252 -13.69 -10.57 8.40
C PRO A 252 -13.26 -11.42 7.21
N TYR A 253 -12.10 -11.11 6.66
CA TYR A 253 -11.55 -11.82 5.52
C TYR A 253 -10.04 -11.96 5.62
N GLU A 254 -9.48 -12.82 4.80
CA GLU A 254 -8.05 -13.03 4.72
C GLU A 254 -7.50 -12.49 3.41
N ILE A 255 -6.31 -11.90 3.49
CA ILE A 255 -5.53 -11.42 2.35
C ILE A 255 -4.08 -11.85 2.54
N ARG A 256 -3.38 -12.08 1.45
CA ARG A 256 -1.96 -12.45 1.48
C ARG A 256 -1.15 -11.37 2.18
N ASN A 257 -0.31 -11.77 3.12
CA ASN A 257 0.60 -10.88 3.82
C ASN A 257 1.96 -10.84 3.13
N LEU A 258 2.16 -9.91 2.20
CA LEU A 258 3.43 -9.69 1.52
C LEU A 258 4.16 -8.43 2.00
N ALA A 259 3.65 -7.78 3.03
CA ALA A 259 4.20 -6.53 3.52
C ALA A 259 5.51 -6.73 4.29
N GLY A 260 6.50 -5.89 3.98
CA GLY A 260 7.62 -5.61 4.86
C GLY A 260 7.21 -4.68 5.99
N THR A 261 8.02 -4.61 7.04
CA THR A 261 7.73 -3.80 8.23
C THR A 261 8.92 -2.92 8.59
N ILE A 262 8.64 -1.65 8.88
CA ILE A 262 9.60 -0.71 9.48
C ILE A 262 8.97 -0.16 10.77
N ILE A 263 9.75 -0.11 11.84
CA ILE A 263 9.35 0.52 13.11
C ILE A 263 10.30 1.68 13.38
N ALA A 264 9.78 2.80 13.81
CA ALA A 264 10.58 3.96 14.21
C ALA A 264 10.08 4.56 15.52
N GLY A 265 10.99 5.11 16.28
CA GLY A 265 10.66 5.81 17.53
C GLY A 265 11.90 6.35 18.24
N ASN A 266 11.64 7.10 19.32
CA ASN A 266 12.68 7.80 20.08
C ASN A 266 13.11 7.06 21.36
N GLY A 267 12.38 6.00 21.74
CA GLY A 267 12.65 5.24 22.96
C GLY A 267 13.87 4.32 22.85
N LYS A 268 14.58 4.12 23.95
CA LYS A 268 15.71 3.15 24.02
C LYS A 268 15.29 1.73 23.67
N THR A 269 14.06 1.33 24.01
CA THR A 269 13.54 -0.01 23.73
C THR A 269 12.22 0.09 22.99
N LEU A 270 12.24 -0.06 21.66
CA LEU A 270 11.04 0.00 20.81
C LEU A 270 10.37 -1.36 20.64
N VAL A 271 11.13 -2.44 20.76
CA VAL A 271 10.64 -3.81 20.59
C VAL A 271 11.21 -4.69 21.70
N ASN A 272 10.43 -5.67 22.17
CA ASN A 272 10.92 -6.67 23.10
C ASN A 272 11.63 -7.78 22.32
N LYS A 273 12.95 -7.80 22.41
CA LYS A 273 13.80 -8.75 21.68
C LYS A 273 14.43 -9.73 22.66
N SER A 274 14.09 -11.00 22.53
CA SER A 274 14.85 -12.07 23.19
C SER A 274 16.21 -12.27 22.50
N VAL A 275 17.16 -12.88 23.20
CA VAL A 275 18.52 -13.17 22.65
C VAL A 275 18.46 -13.96 21.34
N SER A 276 17.46 -14.83 21.18
CA SER A 276 17.26 -15.68 20.00
C SER A 276 16.36 -15.04 18.94
N ASP A 277 15.82 -13.81 19.15
CA ASP A 277 14.89 -13.22 18.20
C ASP A 277 15.61 -12.73 16.94
N ARG A 278 15.23 -13.33 15.81
CA ARG A 278 15.78 -13.12 14.49
C ARG A 278 14.87 -12.26 13.58
N ARG A 279 13.94 -11.50 14.18
CA ARG A 279 12.98 -10.71 13.40
C ARG A 279 13.36 -9.24 13.29
N PHE A 280 14.06 -8.68 14.25
CA PHE A 280 14.28 -7.25 14.38
C PHE A 280 15.73 -6.86 14.09
N ALA A 281 15.97 -6.15 12.99
CA ALA A 281 17.23 -5.49 12.66
C ALA A 281 17.18 -4.08 13.25
N ILE A 282 17.82 -3.85 14.39
CA ILE A 282 17.75 -2.60 15.14
C ILE A 282 18.98 -1.75 14.83
N TYR A 283 18.72 -0.50 14.44
CA TYR A 283 19.71 0.52 14.15
C TYR A 283 19.55 1.71 15.09
N GLU A 284 20.66 2.17 15.64
CA GLU A 284 20.74 3.51 16.23
C GLU A 284 20.96 4.52 15.11
N THR A 285 20.07 5.49 14.97
CA THR A 285 20.18 6.49 13.91
C THR A 285 21.32 7.46 14.20
N GLY A 286 22.14 7.77 13.17
CA GLY A 286 23.17 8.78 13.29
C GLY A 286 22.58 10.19 13.42
N GLU A 287 23.42 11.11 13.89
CA GLU A 287 23.03 12.48 14.21
C GLU A 287 23.61 13.54 13.26
N LYS A 288 24.33 13.10 12.19
CA LYS A 288 25.00 14.00 11.22
C LYS A 288 24.06 15.08 10.69
N PHE A 289 22.82 14.74 10.42
CA PHE A 289 21.81 15.64 9.87
C PHE A 289 20.76 16.08 10.88
N MET A 290 20.94 15.75 12.17
CA MET A 290 19.94 16.05 13.20
C MET A 290 19.58 17.54 13.22
N GLN A 291 18.28 17.85 13.11
CA GLN A 291 17.72 19.20 13.07
C GLN A 291 18.27 20.11 11.95
N ASN A 292 18.87 19.56 10.91
CA ASN A 292 19.38 20.33 9.78
C ASN A 292 18.25 20.62 8.77
N GLU A 293 17.52 21.71 8.98
CA GLU A 293 16.39 22.12 8.14
C GLU A 293 16.79 22.34 6.67
N GLU A 294 17.97 22.90 6.42
CA GLU A 294 18.48 23.13 5.06
C GLU A 294 18.69 21.80 4.33
N TYR A 295 19.32 20.82 4.97
CA TYR A 295 19.51 19.51 4.38
C TYR A 295 18.18 18.82 4.08
N PHE A 296 17.25 18.85 5.02
CA PHE A 296 15.95 18.22 4.84
C PHE A 296 15.04 18.95 3.85
N GLY A 297 15.20 20.27 3.69
CA GLY A 297 14.57 21.03 2.61
C GLY A 297 15.07 20.54 1.25
N ARG A 298 16.38 20.54 1.04
CA ARG A 298 17.00 20.01 -0.19
C ARG A 298 16.64 18.55 -0.46
N PHE A 299 16.56 17.70 0.58
CA PHE A 299 16.14 16.32 0.43
C PHE A 299 14.70 16.20 -0.07
N THR A 300 13.80 17.06 0.43
CA THR A 300 12.40 17.07 -0.03
C THR A 300 12.31 17.52 -1.48
N ASP A 301 12.97 18.61 -1.85
CA ASP A 301 13.00 19.10 -3.23
C ASP A 301 13.61 18.07 -4.19
N TYR A 302 14.63 17.36 -3.73
CA TYR A 302 15.27 16.28 -4.47
C TYR A 302 14.29 15.13 -4.74
N ILE A 303 13.63 14.59 -3.71
CA ILE A 303 12.78 13.39 -3.86
C ILE A 303 11.43 13.72 -4.51
N ASP A 304 11.00 14.98 -4.53
CA ASP A 304 9.81 15.40 -5.23
C ASP A 304 9.98 15.45 -6.75
N GLN A 305 11.22 15.41 -7.26
CA GLN A 305 11.50 15.30 -8.68
C GLN A 305 11.29 13.86 -9.18
N PRO A 306 10.40 13.61 -10.17
CA PRO A 306 10.12 12.26 -10.66
C PRO A 306 11.37 11.50 -11.10
N LYS A 307 12.32 12.16 -11.79
CA LYS A 307 13.56 11.55 -12.22
C LYS A 307 14.39 10.94 -11.06
N ASN A 308 14.38 11.57 -9.88
CA ASN A 308 15.11 11.06 -8.71
C ASN A 308 14.39 9.90 -8.05
N GLN A 309 13.05 9.91 -8.03
CA GLN A 309 12.25 8.75 -7.60
C GLN A 309 12.57 7.55 -8.49
N ARG A 310 12.61 7.76 -9.81
CA ARG A 310 12.98 6.73 -10.77
C ARG A 310 14.41 6.24 -10.54
N ALA A 311 15.39 7.12 -10.33
CA ALA A 311 16.77 6.74 -10.08
C ALA A 311 16.92 5.92 -8.79
N VAL A 312 16.20 6.26 -7.71
CA VAL A 312 16.18 5.46 -6.48
C VAL A 312 15.60 4.07 -6.74
N TYR A 313 14.49 3.99 -7.46
CA TYR A 313 13.88 2.72 -7.84
C TYR A 313 14.84 1.84 -8.65
N ASP A 314 15.45 2.39 -9.69
CA ASP A 314 16.40 1.68 -10.56
C ASP A 314 17.64 1.23 -9.78
N ALA A 315 18.14 2.06 -8.87
CA ALA A 315 19.26 1.70 -8.00
C ALA A 315 18.89 0.54 -7.05
N LEU A 316 17.67 0.53 -6.47
CA LEU A 316 17.19 -0.59 -5.66
C LEU A 316 17.03 -1.86 -6.51
N MET A 317 16.58 -1.74 -7.76
CA MET A 317 16.47 -2.86 -8.71
C MET A 317 17.84 -3.41 -9.13
N ALA A 318 18.89 -2.58 -9.11
CA ALA A 318 20.25 -2.97 -9.49
C ALA A 318 21.06 -3.62 -8.35
N ILE A 319 20.59 -3.55 -7.09
CA ILE A 319 21.28 -4.18 -5.97
C ILE A 319 21.28 -5.70 -6.14
N ASP A 320 22.48 -6.29 -6.09
CA ASP A 320 22.61 -7.75 -6.14
C ASP A 320 22.06 -8.40 -4.85
N LEU A 321 21.09 -9.30 -5.04
CA LEU A 321 20.47 -10.10 -3.99
C LEU A 321 20.86 -11.59 -4.08
N GLU A 322 21.87 -11.95 -4.88
CA GLU A 322 22.37 -13.31 -4.92
C GLU A 322 22.89 -13.72 -3.53
N GLY A 323 22.44 -14.85 -3.03
CA GLY A 323 22.77 -15.36 -1.71
C GLY A 323 22.18 -14.55 -0.53
N PHE A 324 21.49 -13.43 -0.77
CA PHE A 324 20.89 -12.66 0.31
C PHE A 324 19.72 -13.42 0.97
N ASN A 325 19.81 -13.54 2.29
CA ASN A 325 18.74 -14.11 3.10
C ASN A 325 18.42 -13.17 4.27
N HIS A 326 17.26 -12.57 4.23
CA HIS A 326 16.83 -11.54 5.20
C HIS A 326 16.85 -12.02 6.66
N VAL A 327 16.78 -13.33 6.93
CA VAL A 327 16.87 -13.89 8.30
C VAL A 327 18.32 -14.18 8.70
N LYS A 328 19.12 -14.78 7.79
CA LYS A 328 20.51 -15.19 8.08
C LYS A 328 21.45 -14.01 8.15
N ASP A 329 21.25 -13.04 7.24
CA ASP A 329 22.13 -11.86 7.09
C ASP A 329 21.73 -10.70 7.99
N MET A 330 20.62 -10.84 8.73
CA MET A 330 20.17 -9.81 9.67
C MET A 330 21.26 -9.48 10.72
N PRO A 331 21.59 -8.19 10.91
CA PRO A 331 22.58 -7.79 11.92
C PRO A 331 22.17 -8.22 13.33
N LYS A 332 23.00 -9.04 13.97
CA LYS A 332 22.72 -9.60 15.32
C LYS A 332 23.51 -8.91 16.42
N ASP A 333 24.66 -8.33 16.09
CA ASP A 333 25.66 -7.86 17.05
C ASP A 333 25.90 -6.34 17.00
N THR A 334 24.94 -5.55 16.48
CA THR A 334 24.97 -4.09 16.63
C THR A 334 24.80 -3.73 18.10
N GLU A 335 25.38 -2.61 18.54
CA GLU A 335 25.21 -2.11 19.92
C GLU A 335 23.72 -1.98 20.28
N ALA A 336 22.93 -1.40 19.36
CA ALA A 336 21.48 -1.28 19.50
C ALA A 336 20.76 -2.63 19.64
N ASN A 337 21.25 -3.70 19.00
CA ASN A 337 20.74 -5.05 19.17
C ASN A 337 21.08 -5.67 20.52
N ARG A 338 22.23 -5.32 21.10
CA ARG A 338 22.63 -5.79 22.43
C ARG A 338 21.83 -5.12 23.56
N GLU A 339 21.59 -3.83 23.43
CA GLU A 339 20.80 -3.06 24.41
C GLU A 339 19.31 -3.38 24.38
N ALA A 340 18.77 -3.91 23.28
CA ALA A 340 17.36 -4.30 23.15
C ALA A 340 17.07 -5.71 23.72
N ARG A 341 18.10 -6.40 24.25
CA ARG A 341 18.03 -7.70 24.92
C ARG A 341 17.84 -7.51 26.42
#